data_c17a387d8fadbdf203191708845af49b
#
_entry.id   c17a387d8fadbdf203191708845af49b
#
_cell.length_a   1.000
_cell.length_b   1.000
_cell.length_c   1.000
_cell.angle_alpha   90.00
_cell.angle_beta   90.00
_cell.angle_gamma   90.00
#
_symmetry.space_group_name_H-M   'P 1'
#
loop_
_entity.id
_entity.type
_entity.pdbx_description
1 polymer ?
#
loop_
_entity_poly.entity_id
_entity_poly.type
_entity_poly.pdbx_seq_one_letter_code
_entity_poly.pdbx_strand_id
1 'polypeptide(L)'
;NTSDNEIIREIMISLTPDIAENLFALLQGQTVQASLNMDVIYPRITDGTDTIFSFLLLAGDLKPVSDAVETEFGTFMEMALPNKEIRRVYNTEILSWLRGTVDGNVMAGLEKALYLNDGKKLQEFLRKYMITCISCFDGAAEGFYHGMMLGLAAGMSSRYYIRLNRESGEGRFDLVLEPKVHSLPGIIMEFKATKNDAGLSASADEALKQIEDKHYDTDMKDRGIKEIVKYGIAFAGKNVEIANG
;
A
#
# COMPACT_ATOMS: atom_id res chain seq x y z
N ASN A 1 7.41 20.73 10.99
CA ASN A 1 8.01 20.13 12.19
C ASN A 1 9.04 19.10 11.74
N THR A 2 10.32 19.37 12.05
CA THR A 2 11.44 18.51 11.64
C THR A 2 11.49 17.19 12.41
N SER A 3 10.96 17.15 13.63
CA SER A 3 10.96 15.97 14.49
C SER A 3 9.97 14.88 14.03
N ASP A 4 8.81 15.25 13.51
CA ASP A 4 7.79 14.29 13.06
C ASP A 4 8.27 13.52 11.82
N ASN A 5 8.99 14.18 10.93
CA ASN A 5 9.55 13.58 9.71
C ASN A 5 10.68 12.59 10.01
N GLU A 6 11.45 12.82 11.08
CA GLU A 6 12.55 11.94 11.50
C GLU A 6 12.01 10.62 12.06
N ILE A 7 10.94 10.68 12.84
CA ILE A 7 10.25 9.51 13.39
C ILE A 7 9.68 8.61 12.29
N ILE A 8 8.99 9.20 11.32
CA ILE A 8 8.43 8.44 10.19
C ILE A 8 9.55 7.72 9.43
N ARG A 9 10.70 8.37 9.24
CA ARG A 9 11.86 7.74 8.58
C ARG A 9 12.44 6.58 9.39
N GLU A 10 12.56 6.71 10.71
CA GLU A 10 13.03 5.63 11.58
C GLU A 10 12.07 4.43 11.52
N ILE A 11 10.76 4.68 11.57
CA ILE A 11 9.74 3.64 11.40
C ILE A 11 9.89 2.95 10.05
N MET A 12 10.13 3.70 8.97
CA MET A 12 10.30 3.14 7.62
C MET A 12 11.59 2.32 7.46
N ILE A 13 12.65 2.64 8.22
CA ILE A 13 13.90 1.86 8.24
C ILE A 13 13.70 0.53 8.98
N SER A 14 12.90 0.52 10.03
CA SER A 14 12.59 -0.66 10.86
C SER A 14 11.28 -1.34 10.50
N LEU A 15 10.75 -1.07 9.29
CA LEU A 15 9.45 -1.54 8.84
C LEU A 15 9.38 -3.06 8.80
N THR A 16 8.56 -3.64 9.68
CA THR A 16 8.15 -5.05 9.62
C THR A 16 6.84 -5.18 8.86
N PRO A 17 6.45 -6.38 8.39
CA PRO A 17 5.16 -6.60 7.74
C PRO A 17 3.97 -6.06 8.55
N ASP A 18 3.94 -6.34 9.85
CA ASP A 18 2.85 -5.92 10.75
C ASP A 18 2.78 -4.40 10.90
N ILE A 19 3.94 -3.74 11.01
CA ILE A 19 4.01 -2.27 11.09
C ILE A 19 3.54 -1.66 9.77
N ALA A 20 3.97 -2.22 8.64
CA ALA A 20 3.56 -1.77 7.32
C ALA A 20 2.05 -1.88 7.13
N GLU A 21 1.45 -3.03 7.44
CA GLU A 21 0.02 -3.27 7.32
C GLU A 21 -0.78 -2.26 8.15
N ASN A 22 -0.40 -2.08 9.41
CA ASN A 22 -1.06 -1.13 10.30
C ASN A 22 -0.91 0.32 9.83
N LEU A 23 0.29 0.75 9.39
CA LEU A 23 0.49 2.10 8.85
C LEU A 23 -0.36 2.34 7.61
N PHE A 24 -0.43 1.38 6.70
CA PHE A 24 -1.25 1.52 5.51
C PHE A 24 -2.74 1.52 5.80
N ALA A 25 -3.22 0.72 6.76
CA ALA A 25 -4.60 0.77 7.25
C ALA A 25 -4.94 2.19 7.78
N LEU A 26 -4.06 2.78 8.58
CA LEU A 26 -4.21 4.16 9.07
C LEU A 26 -4.26 5.18 7.93
N LEU A 27 -3.41 5.04 6.91
CA LEU A 27 -3.40 5.93 5.74
C LEU A 27 -4.68 5.82 4.91
N GLN A 28 -5.30 4.65 4.86
CA GLN A 28 -6.61 4.44 4.25
C GLN A 28 -7.77 5.01 5.10
N GLY A 29 -7.49 5.44 6.31
CA GLY A 29 -8.48 5.98 7.25
C GLY A 29 -9.18 4.93 8.08
N GLN A 30 -8.62 3.74 8.11
CA GLN A 30 -9.02 2.66 9.01
C GLN A 30 -8.45 2.90 10.40
N THR A 31 -8.95 2.16 11.37
CA THR A 31 -8.40 2.09 12.72
C THR A 31 -7.45 0.90 12.82
N VAL A 32 -6.50 1.00 13.74
CA VAL A 32 -5.61 -0.12 14.09
C VAL A 32 -5.69 -0.38 15.58
N GLN A 33 -5.64 -1.64 15.96
CA GLN A 33 -5.55 -2.05 17.35
C GLN A 33 -4.09 -2.39 17.67
N ALA A 34 -3.52 -1.73 18.67
CA ALA A 34 -2.19 -2.04 19.14
C ALA A 34 -2.14 -2.12 20.67
N SER A 35 -1.20 -2.92 21.16
CA SER A 35 -0.88 -2.98 22.58
C SER A 35 -0.21 -1.70 23.01
N LEU A 36 -0.54 -1.21 24.19
CA LEU A 36 0.02 0.01 24.76
C LEU A 36 1.20 -0.31 25.68
N ASN A 37 2.33 0.29 25.37
CA ASN A 37 3.47 0.37 26.27
C ASN A 37 3.68 1.83 26.68
N MET A 38 3.27 2.20 27.88
CA MET A 38 3.38 3.58 28.39
C MET A 38 4.78 3.97 28.85
N ASP A 39 5.70 3.01 28.92
CA ASP A 39 7.09 3.22 29.34
C ASP A 39 8.05 3.40 28.15
N VAL A 40 7.52 3.81 26.99
CA VAL A 40 8.30 3.99 25.76
C VAL A 40 9.26 5.16 25.88
N ILE A 41 10.55 4.89 25.69
CA ILE A 41 11.60 5.89 25.62
C ILE A 41 12.07 6.02 24.16
N TYR A 42 12.22 7.25 23.65
CA TYR A 42 12.60 7.58 22.26
C TYR A 42 13.71 6.68 21.66
N PRO A 43 14.81 6.33 22.34
CA PRO A 43 15.84 5.48 21.74
C PRO A 43 15.43 4.02 21.44
N ARG A 44 14.22 3.61 21.85
CA ARG A 44 13.72 2.23 21.71
C ARG A 44 12.45 2.12 20.87
N ILE A 45 12.16 3.13 20.05
CA ILE A 45 10.93 3.15 19.19
C ILE A 45 10.90 1.93 18.27
N THR A 46 12.04 1.39 17.89
CA THR A 46 12.17 0.28 16.95
C THR A 46 12.15 -1.10 17.60
N ASP A 47 11.97 -1.19 18.93
CA ASP A 47 12.02 -2.47 19.66
C ASP A 47 10.78 -3.35 19.43
N GLY A 48 9.75 -2.86 18.71
CA GLY A 48 8.59 -3.64 18.32
C GLY A 48 7.38 -2.79 17.88
N THR A 49 6.39 -3.45 17.31
CA THR A 49 5.15 -2.83 16.81
C THR A 49 4.44 -2.02 17.89
N ASP A 50 4.30 -2.60 19.09
CA ASP A 50 3.62 -1.98 20.23
C ASP A 50 4.30 -0.69 20.68
N THR A 51 5.62 -0.67 20.64
CA THR A 51 6.44 0.49 21.02
C THR A 51 6.23 1.63 20.03
N ILE A 52 6.19 1.35 18.74
CA ILE A 52 5.97 2.34 17.68
C ILE A 52 4.60 3.00 17.85
N PHE A 53 3.52 2.21 17.95
CA PHE A 53 2.16 2.74 18.02
C PHE A 53 1.89 3.48 19.34
N SER A 54 2.46 3.01 20.45
CA SER A 54 2.40 3.72 21.73
C SER A 54 3.11 5.07 21.65
N PHE A 55 4.29 5.12 21.01
CA PHE A 55 5.02 6.37 20.81
C PHE A 55 4.25 7.34 19.91
N LEU A 56 3.69 6.90 18.80
CA LEU A 56 2.89 7.74 17.90
C LEU A 56 1.63 8.28 18.58
N LEU A 57 1.04 7.49 19.50
CA LEU A 57 -0.08 7.95 20.32
C LEU A 57 0.36 9.04 21.31
N LEU A 58 1.48 8.84 22.01
CA LEU A 58 2.02 9.81 22.97
C LEU A 58 2.50 11.10 22.29
N ALA A 59 3.05 11.00 21.09
CA ALA A 59 3.46 12.15 20.27
C ALA A 59 2.26 12.94 19.71
N GLY A 60 1.05 12.36 19.74
CA GLY A 60 -0.16 12.98 19.18
C GLY A 60 -0.33 12.75 17.67
N ASP A 61 0.51 11.91 17.08
CA ASP A 61 0.40 11.50 15.67
C ASP A 61 -0.74 10.49 15.46
N LEU A 62 -1.14 9.79 16.51
CA LEU A 62 -2.35 8.99 16.57
C LEU A 62 -3.29 9.53 17.64
N LYS A 63 -4.56 9.23 17.50
CA LYS A 63 -5.60 9.49 18.52
C LYS A 63 -6.29 8.20 18.91
N PRO A 64 -6.71 8.05 20.18
CA PRO A 64 -7.58 6.95 20.57
C PRO A 64 -8.95 7.08 19.90
N VAL A 65 -9.52 5.94 19.51
CA VAL A 65 -10.89 5.82 18.98
C VAL A 65 -11.80 5.15 19.99
N SER A 66 -11.24 4.28 20.83
CA SER A 66 -11.93 3.61 21.94
C SER A 66 -11.16 3.78 23.25
N ASP A 67 -11.79 3.45 24.37
CA ASP A 67 -11.10 3.30 25.64
C ASP A 67 -10.11 2.12 25.56
N ALA A 68 -9.07 2.17 26.39
CA ALA A 68 -8.11 1.08 26.53
C ALA A 68 -8.80 -0.14 27.16
N VAL A 69 -8.52 -1.31 26.62
CA VAL A 69 -9.03 -2.58 27.11
C VAL A 69 -7.88 -3.37 27.73
N GLU A 70 -7.99 -3.65 29.03
CA GLU A 70 -7.04 -4.51 29.73
C GLU A 70 -7.40 -5.99 29.50
N THR A 71 -6.39 -6.77 29.13
CA THR A 71 -6.51 -8.22 28.93
C THR A 71 -5.36 -8.92 29.67
N GLU A 72 -5.40 -10.23 29.77
CA GLU A 72 -4.27 -11.03 30.29
C GLU A 72 -2.99 -10.92 29.45
N PHE A 73 -3.08 -10.44 28.20
CA PHE A 73 -1.96 -10.23 27.28
C PHE A 73 -1.46 -8.78 27.21
N GLY A 74 -2.04 -7.87 28.00
CA GLY A 74 -1.70 -6.45 28.05
C GLY A 74 -2.87 -5.52 27.81
N THR A 75 -2.56 -4.24 27.72
CA THR A 75 -3.54 -3.19 27.47
C THR A 75 -3.57 -2.86 25.99
N PHE A 76 -4.74 -2.98 25.37
CA PHE A 76 -4.94 -2.72 23.94
C PHE A 76 -5.81 -1.49 23.74
N MET A 77 -5.54 -0.74 22.67
CA MET A 77 -6.31 0.43 22.28
C MET A 77 -6.49 0.49 20.78
N GLU A 78 -7.69 0.88 20.35
CA GLU A 78 -7.96 1.19 18.96
C GLU A 78 -7.60 2.64 18.66
N MET A 79 -6.81 2.86 17.61
CA MET A 79 -6.21 4.15 17.26
C MET A 79 -6.46 4.50 15.80
N ALA A 80 -6.49 5.81 15.51
CA ALA A 80 -6.60 6.35 14.15
C ALA A 80 -5.70 7.57 13.96
N LEU A 81 -5.47 7.96 12.72
CA LEU A 81 -4.87 9.26 12.42
C LEU A 81 -5.84 10.38 12.84
N PRO A 82 -5.36 11.42 13.56
CA PRO A 82 -6.23 12.42 14.18
C PRO A 82 -6.98 13.27 13.15
N ASN A 83 -6.37 13.55 12.03
CA ASN A 83 -6.95 14.44 11.00
C ASN A 83 -6.32 14.21 9.61
N LYS A 84 -6.86 14.94 8.61
CA LYS A 84 -6.40 14.85 7.23
C LYS A 84 -5.00 15.45 7.01
N GLU A 85 -4.56 16.39 7.87
CA GLU A 85 -3.25 17.05 7.76
C GLU A 85 -2.15 16.07 8.14
N ILE A 86 -2.28 15.40 9.28
CA ILE A 86 -1.34 14.35 9.71
C ILE A 86 -1.31 13.22 8.68
N ARG A 87 -2.46 12.77 8.17
CA ARG A 87 -2.51 11.77 7.09
C ARG A 87 -1.73 12.22 5.87
N ARG A 88 -1.83 13.50 5.49
CA ARG A 88 -1.09 14.06 4.35
C ARG A 88 0.42 14.08 4.60
N VAL A 89 0.86 14.42 5.82
CA VAL A 89 2.28 14.38 6.19
C VAL A 89 2.82 12.97 6.07
N TYR A 90 2.16 11.98 6.67
CA TYR A 90 2.55 10.56 6.58
C TYR A 90 2.61 10.07 5.14
N ASN A 91 1.58 10.32 4.33
CA ASN A 91 1.59 9.99 2.91
C ASN A 91 2.80 10.61 2.20
N THR A 92 3.09 11.88 2.45
CA THR A 92 4.19 12.60 1.80
C THR A 92 5.54 12.01 2.18
N GLU A 93 5.77 11.72 3.47
CA GLU A 93 7.04 11.18 3.96
C GLU A 93 7.26 9.73 3.50
N ILE A 94 6.23 8.87 3.60
CA ILE A 94 6.29 7.49 3.13
C ILE A 94 6.56 7.46 1.62
N LEU A 95 5.86 8.32 0.84
CA LEU A 95 6.09 8.42 -0.60
C LEU A 95 7.48 8.97 -0.93
N SER A 96 7.97 9.93 -0.14
CA SER A 96 9.32 10.47 -0.30
C SER A 96 10.38 9.40 -0.02
N TRP A 97 10.17 8.58 1.01
CA TRP A 97 11.04 7.46 1.32
C TRP A 97 11.01 6.40 0.21
N LEU A 98 9.84 5.98 -0.23
CA LEU A 98 9.66 5.03 -1.33
C LEU A 98 10.32 5.54 -2.63
N ARG A 99 10.21 6.82 -2.94
CA ARG A 99 10.88 7.44 -4.10
C ARG A 99 12.39 7.55 -3.92
N GLY A 100 12.86 7.85 -2.72
CA GLY A 100 14.28 7.97 -2.40
C GLY A 100 15.04 6.64 -2.48
N THR A 101 14.33 5.54 -2.32
CA THR A 101 14.88 4.18 -2.45
C THR A 101 14.86 3.64 -3.89
N VAL A 102 14.19 4.34 -4.82
CA VAL A 102 14.03 3.90 -6.22
C VAL A 102 14.70 4.88 -7.18
N ASP A 103 15.53 4.35 -8.06
CA ASP A 103 16.06 5.10 -9.20
C ASP A 103 14.89 5.68 -10.04
N GLY A 104 14.94 6.97 -10.36
CA GLY A 104 13.93 7.66 -11.17
C GLY A 104 13.66 6.99 -12.53
N ASN A 105 14.65 6.28 -13.08
CA ASN A 105 14.50 5.48 -14.29
C ASN A 105 13.60 4.26 -14.09
N VAL A 106 13.62 3.66 -12.89
CA VAL A 106 12.74 2.52 -12.54
C VAL A 106 11.30 2.99 -12.46
N MET A 107 11.04 4.14 -11.80
CA MET A 107 9.69 4.71 -11.72
C MET A 107 9.13 5.09 -13.10
N ALA A 108 9.93 5.76 -13.93
CA ALA A 108 9.51 6.11 -15.30
C ALA A 108 9.25 4.85 -16.15
N GLY A 109 10.04 3.81 -15.96
CA GLY A 109 9.85 2.51 -16.63
C GLY A 109 8.58 1.82 -16.19
N LEU A 110 8.27 1.82 -14.90
CA LEU A 110 7.04 1.26 -14.32
C LEU A 110 5.80 1.99 -14.87
N GLU A 111 5.79 3.33 -14.83
CA GLU A 111 4.71 4.13 -15.40
C GLU A 111 4.50 3.80 -16.88
N LYS A 112 5.59 3.72 -17.65
CA LYS A 112 5.52 3.39 -19.07
C LYS A 112 4.98 1.98 -19.32
N ALA A 113 5.39 0.99 -18.52
CA ALA A 113 4.90 -0.38 -18.61
C ALA A 113 3.38 -0.45 -18.34
N LEU A 114 2.90 0.29 -17.34
CA LEU A 114 1.48 0.41 -17.01
C LEU A 114 0.67 0.99 -18.19
N TYR A 115 1.14 2.09 -18.79
CA TYR A 115 0.43 2.73 -19.91
C TYR A 115 0.39 1.89 -21.18
N LEU A 116 1.44 1.12 -21.42
CA LEU A 116 1.55 0.31 -22.63
C LEU A 116 0.99 -1.11 -22.48
N ASN A 117 0.35 -1.41 -21.36
CA ASN A 117 -0.13 -2.76 -21.03
C ASN A 117 0.99 -3.83 -21.16
N ASP A 118 2.22 -3.47 -20.81
CA ASP A 118 3.37 -4.38 -20.88
C ASP A 118 3.57 -5.10 -19.55
N GLY A 119 2.79 -6.15 -19.32
CA GLY A 119 2.82 -6.94 -18.08
C GLY A 119 4.19 -7.52 -17.76
N LYS A 120 4.96 -7.93 -18.79
CA LYS A 120 6.33 -8.47 -18.58
C LYS A 120 7.29 -7.41 -18.06
N LYS A 121 7.28 -6.21 -18.64
CA LYS A 121 8.11 -5.11 -18.14
C LYS A 121 7.65 -4.63 -16.79
N LEU A 122 6.35 -4.56 -16.53
CA LEU A 122 5.81 -4.22 -15.22
C LEU A 122 6.33 -5.21 -14.17
N GLN A 123 6.29 -6.50 -14.46
CA GLN A 123 6.83 -7.57 -13.60
C GLN A 123 8.33 -7.38 -13.32
N GLU A 124 9.13 -7.13 -14.36
CA GLU A 124 10.56 -6.87 -14.20
C GLU A 124 10.85 -5.67 -13.30
N PHE A 125 10.13 -4.57 -13.48
CA PHE A 125 10.28 -3.36 -12.66
C PHE A 125 9.84 -3.59 -11.22
N LEU A 126 8.69 -4.23 -10.99
CA LEU A 126 8.22 -4.54 -9.64
C LEU A 126 9.18 -5.49 -8.94
N ARG A 127 9.67 -6.54 -9.61
CA ARG A 127 10.65 -7.46 -9.05
C ARG A 127 11.96 -6.75 -8.66
N LYS A 128 12.47 -5.90 -9.55
CA LYS A 128 13.66 -5.09 -9.24
C LYS A 128 13.42 -4.16 -8.05
N TYR A 129 12.25 -3.54 -7.99
CA TYR A 129 11.84 -2.71 -6.88
C TYR A 129 11.81 -3.50 -5.57
N MET A 130 11.15 -4.66 -5.55
CA MET A 130 11.06 -5.56 -4.40
C MET A 130 12.44 -5.96 -3.88
N ILE A 131 13.37 -6.35 -4.76
CA ILE A 131 14.74 -6.74 -4.39
C ILE A 131 15.50 -5.57 -3.80
N THR A 132 15.32 -4.35 -4.32
CA THR A 132 16.10 -3.17 -3.91
C THR A 132 15.57 -2.54 -2.61
N CYS A 133 14.25 -2.51 -2.45
CA CYS A 133 13.61 -1.78 -1.35
C CYS A 133 13.24 -2.68 -0.16
N ILE A 134 13.14 -4.00 -0.37
CA ILE A 134 12.60 -4.92 0.62
C ILE A 134 13.65 -5.98 0.98
N SER A 135 14.62 -5.60 1.80
CA SER A 135 15.64 -6.53 2.28
C SER A 135 15.14 -7.52 3.34
N CYS A 136 13.98 -7.28 3.96
CA CYS A 136 13.53 -7.94 5.19
C CYS A 136 12.18 -8.67 5.11
N PHE A 137 11.50 -8.70 3.93
CA PHE A 137 10.10 -9.14 3.86
C PHE A 137 9.91 -10.52 3.22
N ASP A 138 10.42 -11.56 3.87
CA ASP A 138 10.02 -12.92 3.53
C ASP A 138 8.66 -13.21 4.21
N GLY A 139 7.58 -13.26 3.44
CA GLY A 139 6.23 -13.58 3.92
C GLY A 139 5.34 -12.38 4.27
N ALA A 140 5.54 -11.24 3.60
CA ALA A 140 4.69 -10.08 3.78
C ALA A 140 3.19 -10.38 3.55
N ALA A 141 2.34 -9.84 4.41
CA ALA A 141 0.89 -9.95 4.28
C ALA A 141 0.38 -9.16 3.07
N GLU A 142 -0.81 -9.49 2.57
CA GLU A 142 -1.44 -8.84 1.42
C GLU A 142 -1.53 -7.31 1.58
N GLY A 143 -1.84 -6.82 2.79
CA GLY A 143 -1.90 -5.39 3.10
C GLY A 143 -0.61 -4.64 2.83
N PHE A 144 0.56 -5.29 3.02
CA PHE A 144 1.84 -4.70 2.67
C PHE A 144 1.96 -4.41 1.17
N TYR A 145 1.60 -5.38 0.31
CA TYR A 145 1.67 -5.21 -1.14
C TYR A 145 0.69 -4.14 -1.63
N HIS A 146 -0.52 -4.09 -1.05
CA HIS A 146 -1.49 -3.02 -1.32
C HIS A 146 -0.90 -1.65 -1.02
N GLY A 147 -0.30 -1.47 0.14
CA GLY A 147 0.32 -0.21 0.54
C GLY A 147 1.50 0.17 -0.34
N MET A 148 2.36 -0.79 -0.69
CA MET A 148 3.48 -0.59 -1.62
C MET A 148 2.98 -0.13 -2.99
N MET A 149 1.99 -0.81 -3.56
CA MET A 149 1.43 -0.45 -4.86
C MET A 149 0.72 0.90 -4.82
N LEU A 150 0.05 1.23 -3.71
CA LEU A 150 -0.49 2.57 -3.49
C LEU A 150 0.61 3.63 -3.48
N GLY A 151 1.71 3.37 -2.79
CA GLY A 151 2.86 4.27 -2.76
C GLY A 151 3.43 4.54 -4.15
N LEU A 152 3.59 3.50 -4.96
CA LEU A 152 4.01 3.62 -6.35
C LEU A 152 2.99 4.41 -7.20
N ALA A 153 1.70 4.09 -7.06
CA ALA A 153 0.62 4.76 -7.77
C ALA A 153 0.50 6.25 -7.42
N ALA A 154 0.79 6.64 -6.19
CA ALA A 154 0.72 8.04 -5.76
C ALA A 154 1.70 8.94 -6.53
N GLY A 155 2.79 8.39 -7.08
CA GLY A 155 3.66 9.09 -8.03
C GLY A 155 2.92 9.57 -9.28
N MET A 156 1.84 8.88 -9.65
CA MET A 156 1.03 9.17 -10.83
C MET A 156 -0.14 10.15 -10.54
N SER A 157 -0.26 10.66 -9.32
CA SER A 157 -1.36 11.52 -8.87
C SER A 157 -1.55 12.82 -9.66
N SER A 158 -0.53 13.28 -10.37
CA SER A 158 -0.64 14.43 -11.29
C SER A 158 -1.52 14.13 -12.52
N ARG A 159 -1.58 12.87 -12.96
CA ARG A 159 -2.27 12.41 -14.17
C ARG A 159 -3.51 11.57 -13.88
N TYR A 160 -3.58 10.97 -12.68
CA TYR A 160 -4.63 10.03 -12.27
C TYR A 160 -5.30 10.42 -10.95
N TYR A 161 -6.59 10.14 -10.86
CA TYR A 161 -7.27 9.99 -9.56
C TYR A 161 -7.02 8.57 -9.08
N ILE A 162 -6.43 8.43 -7.90
CA ILE A 162 -6.10 7.15 -7.29
C ILE A 162 -7.24 6.76 -6.37
N ARG A 163 -7.80 5.58 -6.57
CA ARG A 163 -8.91 5.05 -5.78
C ARG A 163 -8.54 3.67 -5.24
N LEU A 164 -8.83 3.46 -3.99
CA LEU A 164 -8.58 2.22 -3.28
C LEU A 164 -9.88 1.67 -2.72
N ASN A 165 -9.97 0.34 -2.72
CA ASN A 165 -10.95 -0.42 -1.93
C ASN A 165 -12.39 0.12 -2.06
N ARG A 166 -12.78 0.56 -3.27
CA ARG A 166 -14.13 1.07 -3.55
C ARG A 166 -14.98 0.01 -4.21
N GLU A 167 -16.27 0.07 -3.90
CA GLU A 167 -17.26 -0.73 -4.62
C GLU A 167 -17.37 -0.24 -6.06
N SER A 168 -17.28 -1.15 -7.01
CA SER A 168 -17.58 -0.93 -8.42
C SER A 168 -18.05 -2.24 -9.02
N GLY A 169 -19.08 -2.17 -9.86
CA GLY A 169 -19.72 -3.38 -10.37
C GLY A 169 -20.28 -4.24 -9.23
N GLU A 170 -19.90 -5.51 -9.21
CA GLU A 170 -20.40 -6.50 -8.23
C GLU A 170 -19.39 -6.79 -7.09
N GLY A 171 -18.46 -5.88 -6.80
CA GLY A 171 -17.48 -6.11 -5.75
C GLY A 171 -16.59 -4.91 -5.43
N ARG A 172 -15.49 -5.17 -4.74
CA ARG A 172 -14.45 -4.18 -4.40
C ARG A 172 -13.19 -4.48 -5.18
N PHE A 173 -12.60 -3.44 -5.77
CA PHE A 173 -11.27 -3.49 -6.37
C PHE A 173 -10.20 -3.01 -5.39
N ASP A 174 -8.97 -3.46 -5.57
CA ASP A 174 -7.85 -3.07 -4.71
C ASP A 174 -7.30 -1.70 -5.08
N LEU A 175 -7.00 -1.45 -6.35
CA LEU A 175 -6.44 -0.19 -6.82
C LEU A 175 -6.96 0.17 -8.22
N VAL A 176 -7.45 1.39 -8.34
CA VAL A 176 -7.85 1.96 -9.63
C VAL A 176 -7.18 3.31 -9.86
N LEU A 177 -6.62 3.49 -11.04
CA LEU A 177 -6.11 4.74 -11.54
C LEU A 177 -7.05 5.26 -12.63
N GLU A 178 -7.87 6.23 -12.27
CA GLU A 178 -8.79 6.89 -13.19
C GLU A 178 -8.11 8.10 -13.83
N PRO A 179 -7.96 8.16 -15.16
CA PRO A 179 -7.22 9.22 -15.82
C PRO A 179 -7.91 10.57 -15.68
N LYS A 180 -7.14 11.62 -15.44
CA LYS A 180 -7.61 13.00 -15.42
C LYS A 180 -7.82 13.59 -16.84
N VAL A 181 -7.23 12.94 -17.83
CA VAL A 181 -7.33 13.29 -19.25
C VAL A 181 -7.68 12.04 -20.06
N HIS A 182 -8.63 12.16 -20.98
CA HIS A 182 -9.17 11.03 -21.74
C HIS A 182 -8.18 10.36 -22.72
N SER A 183 -6.98 10.92 -22.91
CA SER A 183 -5.94 10.33 -23.75
C SER A 183 -5.10 9.25 -23.04
N LEU A 184 -5.29 9.10 -21.72
CA LEU A 184 -4.63 8.08 -20.93
C LEU A 184 -5.60 6.93 -20.63
N PRO A 185 -5.11 5.68 -20.56
CA PRO A 185 -5.95 4.55 -20.19
C PRO A 185 -6.34 4.61 -18.71
N GLY A 186 -7.52 4.10 -18.39
CA GLY A 186 -7.87 3.70 -17.04
C GLY A 186 -7.07 2.45 -16.66
N ILE A 187 -6.70 2.29 -15.41
CA ILE A 187 -5.92 1.13 -14.96
C ILE A 187 -6.61 0.54 -13.72
N ILE A 188 -6.86 -0.77 -13.75
CA ILE A 188 -7.43 -1.52 -12.64
C ILE A 188 -6.44 -2.59 -12.22
N MET A 189 -6.18 -2.69 -10.93
CA MET A 189 -5.28 -3.68 -10.37
C MET A 189 -5.98 -4.44 -9.24
N GLU A 190 -5.81 -5.74 -9.24
CA GLU A 190 -6.22 -6.66 -8.17
C GLU A 190 -5.00 -7.42 -7.69
N PHE A 191 -4.84 -7.57 -6.38
CA PHE A 191 -3.66 -8.14 -5.76
C PHE A 191 -3.98 -9.46 -5.08
N LYS A 192 -3.03 -10.38 -5.11
CA LYS A 192 -3.05 -11.62 -4.32
C LYS A 192 -1.69 -11.80 -3.65
N ALA A 193 -1.70 -12.26 -2.41
CA ALA A 193 -0.49 -12.66 -1.71
C ALA A 193 -0.48 -14.18 -1.50
N THR A 194 0.63 -14.82 -1.80
CA THR A 194 0.83 -16.27 -1.59
C THR A 194 2.04 -16.49 -0.69
N LYS A 195 2.04 -17.64 0.01
CA LYS A 195 3.14 -17.99 0.93
C LYS A 195 4.40 -18.47 0.22
N ASN A 196 4.28 -18.90 -1.02
CA ASN A 196 5.38 -19.44 -1.82
C ASN A 196 5.13 -19.21 -3.32
N ASP A 197 6.13 -19.48 -4.14
CA ASP A 197 6.07 -19.27 -5.58
C ASP A 197 5.18 -20.29 -6.32
N ALA A 198 4.87 -21.41 -5.67
CA ALA A 198 4.01 -22.43 -6.27
C ALA A 198 2.57 -21.88 -6.38
N GLY A 199 2.14 -21.59 -7.59
CA GLY A 199 0.79 -21.04 -7.84
C GLY A 199 0.74 -19.52 -8.06
N LEU A 200 1.87 -18.81 -8.02
CA LEU A 200 1.90 -17.36 -8.27
C LEU A 200 1.22 -16.98 -9.60
N SER A 201 1.53 -17.70 -10.69
CA SER A 201 0.90 -17.45 -11.98
C SER A 201 -0.60 -17.67 -11.94
N ALA A 202 -1.06 -18.79 -11.32
CA ALA A 202 -2.48 -19.06 -11.18
C ALA A 202 -3.20 -18.01 -10.32
N SER A 203 -2.54 -17.49 -9.28
CA SER A 203 -3.09 -16.42 -8.44
C SER A 203 -3.17 -15.08 -9.19
N ALA A 204 -2.21 -14.78 -10.08
CA ALA A 204 -2.30 -13.60 -10.94
C ALA A 204 -3.45 -13.71 -11.96
N ASP A 205 -3.62 -14.89 -12.56
CA ASP A 205 -4.75 -15.17 -13.46
C ASP A 205 -6.10 -15.07 -12.72
N GLU A 206 -6.18 -15.59 -11.48
CA GLU A 206 -7.37 -15.47 -10.63
C GLU A 206 -7.70 -14.01 -10.31
N ALA A 207 -6.69 -13.19 -9.98
CA ALA A 207 -6.85 -11.76 -9.73
C ALA A 207 -7.38 -11.04 -10.98
N LEU A 208 -6.82 -11.32 -12.16
CA LEU A 208 -7.30 -10.74 -13.42
C LEU A 208 -8.74 -11.16 -13.70
N LYS A 209 -9.05 -12.44 -13.53
CA LYS A 209 -10.41 -12.97 -13.70
C LYS A 209 -11.40 -12.31 -12.74
N GLN A 210 -11.00 -12.03 -11.50
CA GLN A 210 -11.84 -11.33 -10.52
C GLN A 210 -12.24 -9.94 -11.01
N ILE A 211 -11.32 -9.17 -11.65
CA ILE A 211 -11.63 -7.87 -12.25
C ILE A 211 -12.70 -8.01 -13.33
N GLU A 212 -12.62 -9.07 -14.15
CA GLU A 212 -13.54 -9.31 -15.26
C GLU A 212 -14.92 -9.76 -14.76
N ASP A 213 -14.94 -10.78 -13.90
CA ASP A 213 -16.18 -11.38 -13.37
C ASP A 213 -16.99 -10.38 -12.54
N LYS A 214 -16.31 -9.43 -11.87
CA LYS A 214 -16.94 -8.39 -11.01
C LYS A 214 -17.20 -7.07 -11.74
N HIS A 215 -16.86 -6.98 -13.02
CA HIS A 215 -17.10 -5.80 -13.85
C HIS A 215 -16.58 -4.49 -13.21
N TYR A 216 -15.38 -4.51 -12.63
CA TYR A 216 -14.79 -3.36 -11.96
C TYR A 216 -14.56 -2.14 -12.87
N ASP A 217 -14.60 -2.33 -14.18
CA ASP A 217 -14.45 -1.30 -15.20
C ASP A 217 -15.75 -0.52 -15.53
N THR A 218 -16.90 -0.92 -14.97
CA THR A 218 -18.22 -0.33 -15.28
C THR A 218 -18.22 1.19 -15.02
N ASP A 219 -17.83 1.63 -13.85
CA ASP A 219 -17.81 3.06 -13.48
C ASP A 219 -16.93 3.91 -14.41
N MET A 220 -15.81 3.38 -14.88
CA MET A 220 -14.92 4.09 -15.80
C MET A 220 -15.51 4.16 -17.22
N LYS A 221 -16.13 3.07 -17.67
CA LYS A 221 -16.84 3.03 -18.96
C LYS A 221 -17.97 4.03 -18.99
N ASP A 222 -18.75 4.11 -17.91
CA ASP A 222 -19.89 5.06 -17.79
C ASP A 222 -19.42 6.52 -17.83
N ARG A 223 -18.18 6.79 -17.37
CA ARG A 223 -17.55 8.12 -17.47
C ARG A 223 -16.85 8.37 -18.81
N GLY A 224 -16.95 7.45 -19.76
CA GLY A 224 -16.44 7.62 -21.12
C GLY A 224 -14.97 7.30 -21.29
N ILE A 225 -14.33 6.60 -20.34
CA ILE A 225 -12.95 6.10 -20.49
C ILE A 225 -13.01 4.91 -21.45
N LYS A 226 -12.36 5.06 -22.62
CA LYS A 226 -12.44 4.09 -23.71
C LYS A 226 -11.45 2.95 -23.59
N GLU A 227 -10.28 3.24 -23.07
CA GLU A 227 -9.20 2.28 -22.91
C GLU A 227 -9.00 2.00 -21.42
N ILE A 228 -9.12 0.75 -21.02
CA ILE A 228 -8.98 0.31 -19.63
C ILE A 228 -8.09 -0.92 -19.63
N VAL A 229 -6.97 -0.79 -18.96
CA VAL A 229 -5.97 -1.85 -18.77
C VAL A 229 -6.21 -2.53 -17.43
N LYS A 230 -6.14 -3.85 -17.40
CA LYS A 230 -6.40 -4.68 -16.23
C LYS A 230 -5.17 -5.48 -15.86
N TYR A 231 -4.83 -5.49 -14.58
CA TYR A 231 -3.71 -6.26 -14.05
C TYR A 231 -4.14 -7.10 -12.85
N GLY A 232 -3.99 -8.41 -12.96
CA GLY A 232 -3.95 -9.31 -11.83
C GLY A 232 -2.50 -9.48 -11.39
N ILE A 233 -2.17 -9.15 -10.16
CA ILE A 233 -0.80 -9.14 -9.65
C ILE A 233 -0.71 -10.03 -8.43
N ALA A 234 0.13 -11.07 -8.48
CA ALA A 234 0.37 -11.96 -7.36
C ALA A 234 1.79 -11.80 -6.80
N PHE A 235 1.89 -11.79 -5.49
CA PHE A 235 3.15 -11.62 -4.75
C PHE A 235 3.45 -12.83 -3.87
N ALA A 236 4.76 -13.20 -3.80
CA ALA A 236 5.29 -14.15 -2.82
C ALA A 236 6.68 -13.68 -2.38
N GLY A 237 6.81 -13.10 -1.19
CA GLY A 237 8.06 -12.45 -0.77
C GLY A 237 8.50 -11.40 -1.79
N LYS A 238 9.66 -11.64 -2.43
CA LYS A 238 10.22 -10.74 -3.48
C LYS A 238 9.81 -11.12 -4.90
N ASN A 239 9.07 -12.20 -5.06
CA ASN A 239 8.62 -12.66 -6.35
C ASN A 239 7.25 -12.06 -6.68
N VAL A 240 7.06 -11.75 -7.95
CA VAL A 240 5.82 -11.20 -8.48
C VAL A 240 5.52 -11.82 -9.83
N GLU A 241 4.26 -12.16 -10.05
CA GLU A 241 3.71 -12.56 -11.34
C GLU A 241 2.54 -11.66 -11.72
N ILE A 242 2.41 -11.41 -13.02
CA ILE A 242 1.41 -10.50 -13.57
C ILE A 242 0.67 -11.17 -14.70
N ALA A 243 -0.66 -11.17 -14.59
CA ALA A 243 -1.58 -11.41 -15.68
C ALA A 243 -2.19 -10.07 -16.11
N ASN A 244 -2.32 -9.82 -17.41
CA ASN A 244 -2.87 -8.57 -17.93
C ASN A 244 -3.81 -8.81 -19.10
N GLY A 245 -4.82 -7.91 -19.24
CA GLY A 245 -5.88 -7.95 -20.25
C GLY A 245 -6.31 -6.56 -20.72
#